data_c434fc544f44f2f559fae66d68649bb0
#
_entry.id   c434fc544f44f2f559fae66d68649bb0
#
_cell.length_a   1.000
_cell.length_b   1.000
_cell.length_c   1.000
_cell.angle_alpha   90.00
_cell.angle_beta   90.00
_cell.angle_gamma   90.00
#
_symmetry.space_group_name_H-M   'P 1'
#
loop_
_entity.id
_entity.type
_entity.pdbx_description
1 polymer ?
#
loop_
_entity_poly.entity_id
_entity_poly.type
_entity_poly.pdbx_seq_one_letter_code
_entity_poly.pdbx_strand_id
1 'polypeptide(L)'
;MSKGVLVIILILIVLSVALYFTFIYTPKCDNLQCWETKLEKCGRASYTNDAGDVVWQYKIEGKSKVNNLNKCIVNVKLLDLRKGSVKSLRLVNKEMKCAVPLGVISYPETNSESCSGPLKEGMQSLIIEQLYQYILDNVGKIGSEIADIN
;
A
#
# COMPACT_ATOMS: atom_id res chain seq x y z
N MET A 1 -3.27 -34.97 37.44
CA MET A 1 -2.40 -33.83 37.10
C MET A 1 -2.05 -33.10 38.38
N SER A 2 -0.75 -32.86 38.68
CA SER A 2 -0.37 -32.10 39.86
C SER A 2 -0.80 -30.64 39.71
N LYS A 3 -1.24 -29.98 40.79
CA LYS A 3 -1.64 -28.55 40.78
C LYS A 3 -0.60 -27.63 40.13
N GLY A 4 0.70 -27.97 40.24
CA GLY A 4 1.81 -27.24 39.63
C GLY A 4 1.81 -27.31 38.09
N VAL A 5 1.49 -28.44 37.48
CA VAL A 5 1.38 -28.61 36.01
C VAL A 5 0.26 -27.74 35.45
N LEU A 6 -0.87 -27.68 36.15
CA LEU A 6 -2.02 -26.88 35.73
C LEU A 6 -1.69 -25.37 35.72
N VAL A 7 -0.96 -24.89 36.73
CA VAL A 7 -0.49 -23.48 36.81
C VAL A 7 0.48 -23.15 35.68
N ILE A 8 1.41 -24.04 35.37
CA ILE A 8 2.36 -23.82 34.25
C ILE A 8 1.62 -23.73 32.92
N ILE A 9 0.67 -24.61 32.66
CA ILE A 9 -0.13 -24.60 31.42
C ILE A 9 -0.88 -23.25 31.31
N LEU A 10 -1.48 -22.79 32.39
CA LEU A 10 -2.23 -21.52 32.40
C LEU A 10 -1.34 -20.32 32.10
N ILE A 11 -0.13 -20.27 32.65
CA ILE A 11 0.87 -19.23 32.36
C ILE A 11 1.26 -19.26 30.89
N LEU A 12 1.50 -20.43 30.30
CA LEU A 12 1.86 -20.56 28.89
C LEU A 12 0.75 -20.09 27.95
N ILE A 13 -0.52 -20.37 28.29
CA ILE A 13 -1.68 -19.89 27.54
C ILE A 13 -1.73 -18.35 27.59
N VAL A 14 -1.61 -17.75 28.77
CA VAL A 14 -1.65 -16.27 28.92
C VAL A 14 -0.52 -15.62 28.13
N LEU A 15 0.70 -16.17 28.19
CA LEU A 15 1.83 -15.66 27.43
C LEU A 15 1.62 -15.78 25.92
N SER A 16 1.09 -16.90 25.42
CA SER A 16 0.82 -17.08 24.00
C SER A 16 -0.26 -16.13 23.48
N VAL A 17 -1.31 -15.88 24.26
CA VAL A 17 -2.36 -14.90 23.94
C VAL A 17 -1.79 -13.48 23.92
N ALA A 18 -0.98 -13.11 24.91
CA ALA A 18 -0.33 -11.80 24.95
C ALA A 18 0.60 -11.57 23.75
N LEU A 19 1.40 -12.56 23.36
CA LEU A 19 2.24 -12.52 22.16
C LEU A 19 1.41 -12.38 20.87
N TYR A 20 0.31 -13.10 20.76
CA TYR A 20 -0.59 -12.99 19.63
C TYR A 20 -1.11 -11.56 19.46
N PHE A 21 -1.66 -10.95 20.53
CA PHE A 21 -2.19 -9.59 20.47
C PHE A 21 -1.10 -8.52 20.22
N THR A 22 0.10 -8.71 20.74
CA THR A 22 1.19 -7.73 20.54
C THR A 22 1.84 -7.81 19.16
N PHE A 23 1.97 -9.01 18.56
CA PHE A 23 2.74 -9.18 17.34
C PHE A 23 1.90 -9.44 16.09
N ILE A 24 0.73 -10.05 16.22
CA ILE A 24 -0.06 -10.51 15.06
C ILE A 24 -1.30 -9.64 14.85
N TYR A 25 -1.95 -9.22 15.93
CA TYR A 25 -3.20 -8.47 15.83
C TYR A 25 -2.98 -7.09 15.20
N THR A 26 -3.71 -6.84 14.10
CA THR A 26 -3.73 -5.54 13.42
C THR A 26 -5.17 -5.00 13.48
N PRO A 27 -5.43 -3.96 14.26
CA PRO A 27 -6.77 -3.38 14.39
C PRO A 27 -7.23 -2.81 13.05
N LYS A 28 -8.52 -2.95 12.74
CA LYS A 28 -9.14 -2.32 11.57
C LYS A 28 -9.61 -0.92 11.93
N CYS A 29 -9.41 0.02 11.01
CA CYS A 29 -10.03 1.33 11.05
C CYS A 29 -11.26 1.34 10.14
N ASP A 30 -12.39 1.81 10.68
CA ASP A 30 -13.65 1.88 9.95
C ASP A 30 -13.83 3.21 9.22
N ASN A 31 -12.98 4.20 9.52
CA ASN A 31 -13.03 5.52 8.90
C ASN A 31 -11.63 6.10 8.65
N LEU A 32 -11.60 7.13 7.79
CA LEU A 32 -10.39 7.79 7.37
C LEU A 32 -9.64 8.47 8.53
N GLN A 33 -10.36 9.09 9.46
CA GLN A 33 -9.76 9.79 10.60
C GLN A 33 -9.00 8.82 11.53
N CYS A 34 -9.55 7.62 11.79
CA CYS A 34 -8.83 6.57 12.51
C CYS A 34 -7.53 6.20 11.78
N TRP A 35 -7.62 5.99 10.47
CA TRP A 35 -6.46 5.64 9.63
C TRP A 35 -5.37 6.71 9.70
N GLU A 36 -5.71 7.97 9.46
CA GLU A 36 -4.77 9.10 9.49
C GLU A 36 -4.08 9.24 10.85
N THR A 37 -4.85 9.16 11.95
CA THR A 37 -4.29 9.19 13.31
C THR A 37 -3.30 8.05 13.56
N LYS A 38 -3.58 6.86 13.03
CA LYS A 38 -2.67 5.70 13.14
C LYS A 38 -1.45 5.85 12.25
N LEU A 39 -1.61 6.40 11.04
CA LEU A 39 -0.51 6.62 10.10
C LEU A 39 0.47 7.67 10.63
N GLU A 40 0.00 8.78 11.15
CA GLU A 40 0.80 9.83 11.77
C GLU A 40 1.72 9.28 12.87
N LYS A 41 1.18 8.43 13.74
CA LYS A 41 1.91 7.78 14.84
C LYS A 41 2.67 6.52 14.40
N CYS A 42 2.45 6.07 13.15
CA CYS A 42 2.91 4.78 12.64
C CYS A 42 2.51 3.62 13.56
N GLY A 43 1.28 3.66 14.05
CA GLY A 43 0.67 2.61 14.85
C GLY A 43 0.04 1.55 13.94
N ARG A 44 0.20 0.26 14.25
CA ARG A 44 -0.39 -0.82 13.46
C ARG A 44 -1.89 -0.61 13.28
N ALA A 45 -2.34 -0.64 12.05
CA ALA A 45 -3.75 -0.55 11.66
C ALA A 45 -3.92 -1.07 10.23
N SER A 46 -5.14 -1.42 9.88
CA SER A 46 -5.56 -1.67 8.50
C SER A 46 -6.79 -0.85 8.18
N TYR A 47 -6.87 -0.39 6.94
CA TYR A 47 -7.98 0.42 6.43
C TYR A 47 -8.31 -0.01 5.01
N THR A 48 -9.59 -0.06 4.68
CA THR A 48 -10.05 -0.32 3.30
C THR A 48 -10.74 0.93 2.79
N ASN A 49 -10.22 1.47 1.69
CA ASN A 49 -10.77 2.63 1.01
C ASN A 49 -11.49 2.17 -0.26
N ASP A 50 -12.81 2.32 -0.29
CA ASP A 50 -13.63 2.12 -1.49
C ASP A 50 -13.84 3.49 -2.15
N ALA A 51 -13.08 3.77 -3.19
CA ALA A 51 -13.17 5.01 -3.98
C ALA A 51 -14.14 4.87 -5.18
N GLY A 52 -15.07 3.94 -5.13
CA GLY A 52 -16.08 3.71 -6.17
C GLY A 52 -15.57 2.83 -7.31
N ASP A 53 -14.61 3.29 -8.08
CA ASP A 53 -14.06 2.53 -9.22
C ASP A 53 -12.90 1.60 -8.82
N VAL A 54 -12.28 1.85 -7.67
CA VAL A 54 -11.12 1.11 -7.16
C VAL A 54 -11.21 0.92 -5.66
N VAL A 55 -10.82 -0.27 -5.18
CA VAL A 55 -10.79 -0.60 -3.76
C VAL A 55 -9.36 -0.88 -3.32
N TRP A 56 -8.87 -0.05 -2.40
CA TRP A 56 -7.55 -0.15 -1.82
C TRP A 56 -7.59 -0.70 -0.40
N GLN A 57 -6.64 -1.54 -0.06
CA GLN A 57 -6.37 -1.94 1.32
C GLN A 57 -5.01 -1.41 1.74
N TYR A 58 -4.99 -0.72 2.85
CA TYR A 58 -3.78 -0.22 3.50
C TYR A 58 -3.54 -0.97 4.79
N LYS A 59 -2.28 -1.26 5.08
CA LYS A 59 -1.87 -1.88 6.34
C LYS A 59 -0.56 -1.26 6.82
N ILE A 60 -0.57 -0.64 8.00
CA ILE A 60 0.64 -0.15 8.65
C ILE A 60 1.35 -1.34 9.31
N GLU A 61 2.54 -1.67 8.83
CA GLU A 61 3.36 -2.77 9.38
C GLU A 61 4.16 -2.30 10.61
N GLY A 62 4.49 -1.01 10.68
CA GLY A 62 5.23 -0.38 11.77
C GLY A 62 6.42 0.44 11.29
N LYS A 63 7.27 0.84 12.26
CA LYS A 63 8.47 1.65 12.00
C LYS A 63 9.62 0.78 11.53
N SER A 64 10.37 1.26 10.54
CA SER A 64 11.59 0.63 10.05
C SER A 64 12.64 1.70 9.69
N LYS A 65 13.92 1.32 9.74
CA LYS A 65 15.01 2.18 9.25
C LYS A 65 15.22 1.93 7.76
N VAL A 66 15.06 2.98 6.97
CA VAL A 66 15.35 2.98 5.53
C VAL A 66 16.32 4.12 5.25
N ASN A 67 17.51 3.82 4.73
CA ASN A 67 18.59 4.80 4.52
C ASN A 67 18.93 5.62 5.79
N ASN A 68 19.06 4.95 6.93
CA ASN A 68 19.33 5.53 8.26
C ASN A 68 18.21 6.47 8.80
N LEU A 69 17.10 6.62 8.09
CA LEU A 69 15.94 7.39 8.52
C LEU A 69 14.83 6.47 9.03
N ASN A 70 14.21 6.85 10.13
CA ASN A 70 13.03 6.14 10.63
C ASN A 70 11.84 6.47 9.72
N LYS A 71 11.27 5.45 9.10
CA LYS A 71 10.09 5.55 8.21
C LYS A 71 8.98 4.62 8.68
N CYS A 72 7.76 4.95 8.32
CA CYS A 72 6.60 4.11 8.52
C CYS A 72 6.41 3.22 7.29
N ILE A 73 6.36 1.91 7.49
CA ILE A 73 6.14 0.96 6.41
C ILE A 73 4.65 0.69 6.28
N VAL A 74 4.13 1.02 5.11
CA VAL A 74 2.73 0.83 4.73
C VAL A 74 2.67 -0.16 3.57
N ASN A 75 1.94 -1.25 3.76
CA ASN A 75 1.60 -2.17 2.68
C ASN A 75 0.30 -1.69 2.04
N VAL A 76 0.31 -1.56 0.72
CA VAL A 76 -0.85 -1.15 -0.10
C VAL A 76 -1.19 -2.29 -1.04
N LYS A 77 -2.42 -2.74 -1.01
CA LYS A 77 -2.94 -3.80 -1.87
C LYS A 77 -4.12 -3.29 -2.68
N LEU A 78 -4.14 -3.57 -3.96
CA LEU A 78 -5.30 -3.37 -4.81
C LEU A 78 -6.25 -4.55 -4.64
N LEU A 79 -7.41 -4.33 -3.98
CA LEU A 79 -8.39 -5.40 -3.75
C LEU A 79 -9.31 -5.61 -4.95
N ASP A 80 -9.77 -4.50 -5.55
CA ASP A 80 -10.72 -4.56 -6.65
C ASP A 80 -10.53 -3.37 -7.59
N LEU A 81 -10.86 -3.58 -8.86
CA LEU A 81 -10.86 -2.56 -9.91
C LEU A 81 -12.10 -2.75 -10.76
N ARG A 82 -13.13 -1.93 -10.53
CA ARG A 82 -14.45 -2.02 -11.18
C ARG A 82 -14.47 -1.45 -12.59
N LYS A 83 -13.56 -0.50 -12.87
CA LYS A 83 -13.35 0.07 -14.19
C LYS A 83 -11.88 0.03 -14.57
N GLY A 84 -11.56 -0.48 -15.74
CA GLY A 84 -10.19 -0.54 -16.22
C GLY A 84 -10.02 -1.43 -17.44
N SER A 85 -8.82 -1.41 -17.99
CA SER A 85 -8.43 -2.29 -19.09
C SER A 85 -8.16 -3.71 -18.58
N VAL A 86 -8.16 -4.70 -19.49
CA VAL A 86 -7.75 -6.09 -19.16
C VAL A 86 -6.34 -6.14 -18.52
N LYS A 87 -5.47 -5.21 -18.93
CA LYS A 87 -4.11 -5.12 -18.37
C LYS A 87 -4.13 -4.59 -16.95
N SER A 88 -4.92 -3.56 -16.64
CA SER A 88 -5.04 -3.02 -15.29
C SER A 88 -5.72 -4.01 -14.32
N LEU A 89 -6.62 -4.85 -14.78
CA LEU A 89 -7.22 -5.92 -13.98
C LEU A 89 -6.20 -6.94 -13.46
N ARG A 90 -5.05 -7.12 -14.14
CA ARG A 90 -3.95 -7.97 -13.68
C ARG A 90 -3.25 -7.44 -12.42
N LEU A 91 -3.48 -6.19 -12.05
CA LEU A 91 -2.96 -5.58 -10.83
C LEU A 91 -3.79 -5.94 -9.59
N VAL A 92 -5.02 -6.42 -9.75
CA VAL A 92 -5.87 -6.86 -8.65
C VAL A 92 -5.16 -7.94 -7.84
N ASN A 93 -5.21 -7.82 -6.53
CA ASN A 93 -4.47 -8.62 -5.54
C ASN A 93 -2.95 -8.43 -5.53
N LYS A 94 -2.37 -7.53 -6.33
CA LYS A 94 -0.97 -7.14 -6.20
C LYS A 94 -0.78 -6.17 -5.04
N GLU A 95 0.43 -6.17 -4.50
CA GLU A 95 0.82 -5.38 -3.33
C GLU A 95 2.08 -4.56 -3.61
N MET A 96 2.22 -3.44 -2.90
CA MET A 96 3.46 -2.68 -2.83
C MET A 96 3.72 -2.24 -1.38
N LYS A 97 4.99 -2.16 -0.99
CA LYS A 97 5.42 -1.63 0.30
C LYS A 97 6.01 -0.25 0.13
N CYS A 98 5.52 0.69 0.91
CA CYS A 98 5.87 2.10 0.84
C CYS A 98 6.50 2.56 2.15
N ALA A 99 7.61 3.29 2.05
CA ALA A 99 8.32 3.85 3.19
C ALA A 99 7.96 5.33 3.36
N VAL A 100 6.90 5.61 4.11
CA VAL A 100 6.37 6.95 4.35
C VAL A 100 7.16 7.63 5.48
N PRO A 101 7.50 8.94 5.39
CA PRO A 101 8.08 9.68 6.49
C PRO A 101 7.17 9.65 7.74
N LEU A 102 7.76 9.59 8.94
CA LEU A 102 6.99 9.64 10.19
C LEU A 102 6.30 11.00 10.34
N GLY A 103 5.08 10.99 10.86
CA GLY A 103 4.29 12.21 11.08
C GLY A 103 3.67 12.81 9.81
N VAL A 104 3.82 12.16 8.66
CA VAL A 104 3.26 12.63 7.39
C VAL A 104 2.08 11.75 7.00
N ILE A 105 0.93 12.38 6.74
CA ILE A 105 -0.22 11.72 6.13
C ILE A 105 0.01 11.73 4.62
N SER A 106 0.22 10.56 4.05
CA SER A 106 0.46 10.37 2.62
C SER A 106 -0.29 9.14 2.13
N TYR A 107 -0.85 9.27 0.94
CA TYR A 107 -1.49 8.17 0.22
C TYR A 107 -0.51 7.64 -0.82
N PRO A 108 0.08 6.45 -0.59
CA PRO A 108 1.16 5.93 -1.42
C PRO A 108 0.81 5.72 -2.89
N GLU A 109 -0.47 5.53 -3.22
CA GLU A 109 -0.95 5.40 -4.60
C GLU A 109 -0.82 6.70 -5.40
N THR A 110 -0.81 7.86 -4.73
CA THR A 110 -0.61 9.17 -5.39
C THR A 110 0.85 9.52 -5.59
N ASN A 111 1.73 9.01 -4.72
CA ASN A 111 3.19 9.18 -4.83
C ASN A 111 3.90 7.87 -4.50
N SER A 112 4.11 7.06 -5.52
CA SER A 112 4.71 5.73 -5.40
C SER A 112 6.25 5.72 -5.40
N GLU A 113 6.94 6.87 -5.36
CA GLU A 113 8.41 6.92 -5.41
C GLU A 113 9.07 6.12 -4.31
N SER A 114 8.54 6.25 -3.08
CA SER A 114 9.04 5.53 -1.89
C SER A 114 8.51 4.10 -1.75
N CYS A 115 7.84 3.60 -2.79
CA CYS A 115 7.24 2.27 -2.80
C CYS A 115 8.10 1.28 -3.59
N SER A 116 7.89 -0.01 -3.34
CA SER A 116 8.48 -1.13 -4.09
C SER A 116 7.50 -2.31 -4.11
N GLY A 117 7.58 -3.13 -5.15
CA GLY A 117 6.79 -4.35 -5.28
C GLY A 117 5.95 -4.42 -6.56
N PRO A 118 5.32 -5.60 -6.78
CA PRO A 118 4.68 -5.92 -8.06
C PRO A 118 3.51 -5.00 -8.43
N LEU A 119 2.85 -4.38 -7.46
CA LEU A 119 1.80 -3.40 -7.75
C LEU A 119 2.39 -2.13 -8.37
N LYS A 120 3.47 -1.58 -7.77
CA LYS A 120 4.17 -0.40 -8.31
C LYS A 120 4.70 -0.65 -9.71
N GLU A 121 5.41 -1.77 -9.90
CA GLU A 121 6.00 -2.13 -11.19
C GLU A 121 4.93 -2.25 -12.28
N GLY A 122 3.81 -2.88 -11.96
CA GLY A 122 2.68 -3.01 -12.87
C GLY A 122 2.02 -1.66 -13.20
N MET A 123 1.85 -0.78 -12.21
CA MET A 123 1.32 0.59 -12.44
C MET A 123 2.25 1.39 -13.35
N GLN A 124 3.58 1.36 -13.09
CA GLN A 124 4.57 2.05 -13.91
C GLN A 124 4.58 1.52 -15.35
N SER A 125 4.49 0.20 -15.53
CA SER A 125 4.40 -0.40 -16.87
C SER A 125 3.18 0.07 -17.66
N LEU A 126 2.02 0.21 -17.01
CA LEU A 126 0.80 0.73 -17.65
C LEU A 126 0.95 2.21 -18.03
N ILE A 127 1.55 3.03 -17.15
CA ILE A 127 1.76 4.45 -17.44
C ILE A 127 2.73 4.63 -18.61
N ILE A 128 3.82 3.89 -18.64
CA ILE A 128 4.81 3.93 -19.75
C ILE A 128 4.15 3.53 -21.06
N GLU A 129 3.32 2.48 -21.06
CA GLU A 129 2.63 2.03 -22.27
C GLU A 129 1.64 3.09 -22.77
N GLN A 130 0.84 3.69 -21.88
CA GLN A 130 -0.09 4.75 -22.26
C GLN A 130 0.64 5.99 -22.80
N LEU A 131 1.77 6.37 -22.16
CA LEU A 131 2.58 7.48 -22.63
C LEU A 131 3.19 7.19 -24.00
N TYR A 132 3.67 5.97 -24.22
CA TYR A 132 4.21 5.55 -25.51
C TYR A 132 3.17 5.63 -26.62
N GLN A 133 1.96 5.12 -26.39
CA GLN A 133 0.85 5.24 -27.36
C GLN A 133 0.49 6.71 -27.63
N TYR A 134 0.40 7.53 -26.59
CA TYR A 134 0.14 8.96 -26.73
C TYR A 134 1.20 9.66 -27.58
N ILE A 135 2.49 9.34 -27.40
CA ILE A 135 3.57 9.89 -28.22
C ILE A 135 3.42 9.45 -29.68
N LEU A 136 3.19 8.17 -29.95
CA LEU A 136 3.01 7.65 -31.32
C LEU A 136 1.86 8.35 -32.05
N ASP A 137 0.74 8.54 -31.37
CA ASP A 137 -0.46 9.17 -31.94
C ASP A 137 -0.26 10.67 -32.25
N ASN A 138 0.72 11.32 -31.58
CA ASN A 138 0.94 12.76 -31.73
C ASN A 138 2.22 13.13 -32.51
N VAL A 139 3.17 12.21 -32.69
CA VAL A 139 4.41 12.48 -33.45
C VAL A 139 4.12 12.91 -34.90
N GLY A 140 3.11 12.33 -35.53
CA GLY A 140 2.68 12.70 -36.87
C GLY A 140 2.14 14.15 -36.98
N LYS A 141 1.50 14.64 -35.91
CA LYS A 141 0.95 16.01 -35.86
C LYS A 141 2.05 17.04 -35.68
N ILE A 142 3.04 16.76 -34.82
CA ILE A 142 4.18 17.65 -34.57
C ILE A 142 5.03 17.78 -35.84
N GLY A 143 5.21 16.72 -36.59
CA GLY A 143 5.95 16.74 -37.87
C GLY A 143 5.30 17.61 -38.94
N SER A 144 3.96 17.65 -39.01
CA SER A 144 3.23 18.50 -39.94
C SER A 144 3.27 19.99 -39.60
N GLU A 145 3.18 20.34 -38.32
CA GLU A 145 3.30 21.73 -37.85
C GLU A 145 4.69 22.34 -38.12
N ILE A 146 5.76 21.54 -38.00
CA ILE A 146 7.13 22.01 -38.28
C ILE A 146 7.36 22.18 -39.79
N ALA A 147 6.72 21.37 -40.63
CA ALA A 147 6.81 21.48 -42.08
C ALA A 147 6.12 22.75 -42.63
N ASP A 148 5.10 23.26 -41.96
CA ASP A 148 4.36 24.48 -42.38
C ASP A 148 5.07 25.79 -41.95
N ILE A 149 6.18 25.72 -41.18
CA ILE A 149 6.91 26.89 -40.72
C ILE A 149 8.17 27.17 -41.60
N ASN A 150 8.52 26.29 -42.58
CA ASN A 150 9.59 26.46 -43.55
C ASN A 150 9.01 26.75 -44.97
#